data_34d9bfc492e5983ca0f6bbdc5a068cc1
#
_entry.id   34d9bfc492e5983ca0f6bbdc5a068cc1
#
_cell.length_a   1.000
_cell.length_b   1.000
_cell.length_c   1.000
_cell.angle_alpha   90.00
_cell.angle_beta   90.00
_cell.angle_gamma   90.00
#
_symmetry.space_group_name_H-M   'P 1'
#
loop_
_entity.id
_entity.type
_entity.pdbx_description
1 polymer ?
#
loop_
_entity_poly.entity_id
_entity_poly.type
_entity_poly.pdbx_seq_one_letter_code
_entity_poly.pdbx_strand_id
1 'polypeptide(L)'
;TKPILVSPGNHEYVKGLVRVLEKRFAYVFSYLLESRYKNNNVYSVDYNDATIITLDSNRDPWFLFSQREWLEKTLKASKKKWKIVMLHHPVYSIKGKTNNLAVRWMFDGLFREYGVDLVLQGHEHNYARMTNKNDEGEMTTPLYLVSHASPKSYRLSFNDKYDRFGTNRRFYQHIDVTGDTLRMQAYLENDSLYDDVRIVKNASGTQIIDNAKDIPEILEMPARLSGKKAEEF
;
A
#
# COMPACT_ATOMS: atom_id res chain seq x y z
N THR A 1 -13.04 -12.57 -18.39
CA THR A 1 -12.31 -11.29 -18.22
C THR A 1 -12.11 -11.07 -16.73
N LYS A 2 -10.89 -10.81 -16.30
CA LYS A 2 -10.62 -10.46 -14.90
C LYS A 2 -10.80 -8.96 -14.72
N PRO A 3 -11.46 -8.47 -13.66
CA PRO A 3 -11.56 -7.05 -13.37
C PRO A 3 -10.19 -6.48 -13.00
N ILE A 4 -9.93 -5.23 -13.40
CA ILE A 4 -8.70 -4.52 -13.05
C ILE A 4 -9.10 -3.31 -12.20
N LEU A 5 -8.50 -3.16 -11.03
CA LEU A 5 -8.62 -1.98 -10.18
C LEU A 5 -7.29 -1.22 -10.19
N VAL A 6 -7.33 0.09 -10.37
CA VAL A 6 -6.12 0.92 -10.44
C VAL A 6 -6.17 2.09 -9.47
N SER A 7 -5.00 2.43 -8.91
CA SER A 7 -4.75 3.66 -8.18
C SER A 7 -3.73 4.48 -8.98
N PRO A 8 -3.97 5.79 -9.25
CA PRO A 8 -3.04 6.58 -10.03
C PRO A 8 -1.76 6.87 -9.23
N GLY A 9 -0.61 6.81 -9.91
CA GLY A 9 0.67 7.25 -9.38
C GLY A 9 0.96 8.72 -9.71
N ASN A 10 2.09 9.21 -9.25
CA ASN A 10 2.49 10.61 -9.50
C ASN A 10 2.89 10.88 -10.95
N HIS A 11 3.16 9.83 -11.74
CA HIS A 11 3.47 9.94 -13.17
C HIS A 11 2.22 10.03 -14.06
N GLU A 12 1.05 9.71 -13.53
CA GLU A 12 -0.24 9.91 -14.19
C GLU A 12 -0.76 11.34 -14.05
N TYR A 13 0.02 12.24 -13.39
CA TYR A 13 -0.33 13.62 -13.19
C TYR A 13 0.53 14.57 -14.03
N VAL A 14 -0.13 15.52 -14.70
CA VAL A 14 0.54 16.65 -15.36
C VAL A 14 1.05 17.62 -14.30
N LYS A 15 2.32 17.99 -14.40
CA LYS A 15 2.93 19.00 -13.52
C LYS A 15 2.44 20.39 -13.87
N GLY A 16 1.95 21.14 -12.89
CA GLY A 16 1.46 22.51 -13.00
C GLY A 16 1.23 23.13 -11.64
N LEU A 17 0.64 24.31 -11.58
CA LEU A 17 0.23 24.96 -10.32
C LEU A 17 -0.75 24.09 -9.52
N VAL A 18 -1.60 23.37 -10.23
CA VAL A 18 -2.52 22.37 -9.66
C VAL A 18 -2.23 21.05 -10.35
N ARG A 19 -2.17 19.96 -9.59
CA ARG A 19 -1.98 18.61 -10.13
C ARG A 19 -3.26 18.15 -10.82
N VAL A 20 -3.17 17.89 -12.11
CA VAL A 20 -4.29 17.41 -12.94
C VAL A 20 -3.96 16.03 -13.46
N LEU A 21 -4.90 15.09 -13.27
CA LEU A 21 -4.77 13.75 -13.82
C LEU A 21 -4.71 13.82 -15.35
N GLU A 22 -3.79 13.06 -15.94
CA GLU A 22 -3.64 12.98 -17.39
C GLU A 22 -4.91 12.35 -18.02
N LYS A 23 -5.46 13.00 -19.04
CA LYS A 23 -6.75 12.61 -19.64
C LYS A 23 -6.77 11.18 -20.16
N ARG A 24 -5.63 10.70 -20.70
CA ARG A 24 -5.52 9.32 -21.19
C ARG A 24 -5.71 8.27 -20.10
N PHE A 25 -5.20 8.54 -18.88
CA PHE A 25 -5.44 7.64 -17.76
C PHE A 25 -6.93 7.52 -17.45
N ALA A 26 -7.61 8.66 -17.31
CA ALA A 26 -9.06 8.69 -17.06
C ALA A 26 -9.88 8.05 -18.20
N TYR A 27 -9.40 8.17 -19.44
CA TYR A 27 -10.05 7.56 -20.60
C TYR A 27 -9.91 6.03 -20.63
N VAL A 28 -8.70 5.51 -20.33
CA VAL A 28 -8.42 4.06 -20.33
C VAL A 28 -9.06 3.37 -19.13
N PHE A 29 -9.06 4.02 -17.97
CA PHE A 29 -9.58 3.49 -16.72
C PHE A 29 -10.86 4.20 -16.27
N SER A 30 -11.79 4.38 -17.19
CA SER A 30 -13.12 4.93 -16.88
C SER A 30 -13.97 3.85 -16.22
N TYR A 31 -13.98 3.81 -14.89
CA TYR A 31 -14.91 2.98 -14.16
C TYR A 31 -16.27 3.67 -14.06
N LEU A 32 -17.33 2.92 -14.34
CA LEU A 32 -18.73 3.37 -14.19
C LEU A 32 -19.18 3.44 -12.71
N LEU A 33 -18.22 3.61 -11.81
CA LEU A 33 -18.50 3.74 -10.40
C LEU A 33 -18.99 5.17 -10.14
N GLU A 34 -20.13 5.30 -9.45
CA GLU A 34 -20.63 6.56 -8.94
C GLU A 34 -19.69 7.15 -7.87
N SER A 35 -18.47 7.48 -8.27
CA SER A 35 -17.62 8.26 -7.40
C SER A 35 -18.13 9.70 -7.43
N ARG A 36 -18.53 10.24 -6.29
CA ARG A 36 -18.85 11.67 -6.13
C ARG A 36 -17.67 12.58 -6.49
N TYR A 37 -16.52 12.01 -6.73
CA TYR A 37 -15.32 12.68 -7.19
C TYR A 37 -15.29 12.67 -8.72
N LYS A 38 -15.32 13.85 -9.31
CA LYS A 38 -15.34 14.08 -10.75
C LYS A 38 -14.25 13.36 -11.57
N ASN A 39 -13.33 12.63 -10.92
CA ASN A 39 -12.14 12.04 -11.54
C ASN A 39 -12.03 10.52 -11.38
N ASN A 40 -13.06 9.79 -10.99
CA ASN A 40 -13.12 8.31 -10.95
C ASN A 40 -11.92 7.55 -10.31
N ASN A 41 -11.05 8.25 -9.56
CA ASN A 41 -9.82 7.66 -9.00
C ASN A 41 -9.94 7.30 -7.53
N VAL A 42 -11.00 7.77 -6.89
CA VAL A 42 -11.33 7.49 -5.50
C VAL A 42 -12.65 6.73 -5.52
N TYR A 43 -12.58 5.46 -5.21
CA TYR A 43 -13.75 4.56 -5.28
C TYR A 43 -13.59 3.38 -4.33
N SER A 44 -14.69 2.67 -4.10
CA SER A 44 -14.69 1.40 -3.38
C SER A 44 -15.47 0.35 -4.16
N VAL A 45 -15.04 -0.89 -4.04
CA VAL A 45 -15.68 -2.06 -4.62
C VAL A 45 -15.81 -3.13 -3.55
N ASP A 46 -17.03 -3.63 -3.38
CA ASP A 46 -17.27 -4.84 -2.61
C ASP A 46 -17.10 -6.05 -3.51
N TYR A 47 -16.16 -6.92 -3.16
CA TYR A 47 -15.92 -8.17 -3.85
C TYR A 47 -15.82 -9.31 -2.85
N ASN A 48 -16.71 -10.30 -2.96
CA ASN A 48 -16.85 -11.37 -1.98
C ASN A 48 -16.91 -10.81 -0.54
N ASP A 49 -15.98 -11.21 0.33
CA ASP A 49 -15.91 -10.80 1.72
C ASP A 49 -15.03 -9.56 1.97
N ALA A 50 -14.58 -8.90 0.91
CA ALA A 50 -13.69 -7.75 1.00
C ALA A 50 -14.33 -6.47 0.45
N THR A 51 -14.08 -5.35 1.14
CA THR A 51 -14.21 -3.99 0.58
C THR A 51 -12.82 -3.54 0.13
N ILE A 52 -12.65 -3.27 -1.15
CA ILE A 52 -11.41 -2.75 -1.74
C ILE A 52 -11.62 -1.27 -2.02
N ILE A 53 -10.75 -0.43 -1.44
CA ILE A 53 -10.84 1.03 -1.49
C ILE A 53 -9.63 1.58 -2.20
N THR A 54 -9.84 2.47 -3.17
CA THR A 54 -8.76 3.17 -3.87
C THR A 54 -8.77 4.65 -3.50
N LEU A 55 -7.62 5.17 -3.10
CA LEU A 55 -7.40 6.58 -2.77
C LEU A 55 -6.40 7.21 -3.73
N ASP A 56 -6.55 8.50 -3.96
CA ASP A 56 -5.66 9.29 -4.80
C ASP A 56 -4.76 10.19 -3.93
N SER A 57 -3.62 9.66 -3.54
CA SER A 57 -2.64 10.35 -2.70
C SER A 57 -1.79 11.39 -3.46
N ASN A 58 -2.02 11.59 -4.76
CA ASN A 58 -1.27 12.56 -5.58
C ASN A 58 -1.86 13.96 -5.54
N ARG A 59 -3.03 14.12 -4.93
CA ARG A 59 -3.78 15.36 -4.91
C ARG A 59 -3.24 16.36 -3.88
N ASP A 60 -3.60 17.62 -4.07
CA ASP A 60 -3.31 18.70 -3.13
C ASP A 60 -4.05 18.50 -1.79
N PRO A 61 -3.57 19.07 -0.68
CA PRO A 61 -4.11 18.79 0.66
C PRO A 61 -5.62 18.93 0.82
N TRP A 62 -6.25 19.94 0.22
CA TRP A 62 -7.71 20.13 0.29
C TRP A 62 -8.51 18.99 -0.35
N PHE A 63 -7.97 18.35 -1.39
CA PHE A 63 -8.58 17.15 -1.96
C PHE A 63 -8.39 15.93 -1.06
N LEU A 64 -7.30 15.86 -0.30
CA LEU A 64 -7.10 14.79 0.68
C LEU A 64 -8.11 14.91 1.83
N PHE A 65 -8.48 16.12 2.27
CA PHE A 65 -9.53 16.31 3.26
C PHE A 65 -10.87 15.72 2.82
N SER A 66 -11.31 16.05 1.61
CA SER A 66 -12.56 15.50 1.11
C SER A 66 -12.51 13.98 0.89
N GLN A 67 -11.35 13.43 0.52
CA GLN A 67 -11.16 11.98 0.47
C GLN A 67 -11.23 11.35 1.86
N ARG A 68 -10.68 12.01 2.89
CA ARG A 68 -10.77 11.56 4.29
C ARG A 68 -12.22 11.42 4.74
N GLU A 69 -13.06 12.43 4.50
CA GLU A 69 -14.48 12.38 4.84
C GLU A 69 -15.23 11.25 4.11
N TRP A 70 -14.93 11.08 2.84
CA TRP A 70 -15.50 10.01 2.03
C TRP A 70 -15.04 8.64 2.53
N LEU A 71 -13.74 8.48 2.81
CA LEU A 71 -13.15 7.25 3.32
C LEU A 71 -13.79 6.84 4.64
N GLU A 72 -13.95 7.77 5.57
CA GLU A 72 -14.59 7.50 6.85
C GLU A 72 -16.01 6.98 6.67
N LYS A 73 -16.81 7.63 5.83
CA LYS A 73 -18.18 7.19 5.50
C LYS A 73 -18.18 5.80 4.87
N THR A 74 -17.25 5.53 3.97
CA THR A 74 -17.12 4.25 3.27
C THR A 74 -16.73 3.13 4.25
N LEU A 75 -15.75 3.37 5.10
CA LEU A 75 -15.30 2.40 6.10
C LEU A 75 -16.38 2.10 7.14
N LYS A 76 -17.12 3.12 7.60
CA LYS A 76 -18.29 2.97 8.51
C LYS A 76 -19.41 2.15 7.87
N ALA A 77 -19.65 2.36 6.58
CA ALA A 77 -20.73 1.67 5.88
C ALA A 77 -20.39 0.22 5.53
N SER A 78 -19.12 -0.11 5.37
CA SER A 78 -18.67 -1.45 5.00
C SER A 78 -19.06 -2.48 6.04
N LYS A 79 -19.75 -3.54 5.59
CA LYS A 79 -20.11 -4.74 6.38
C LYS A 79 -19.22 -5.93 6.06
N LYS A 80 -18.24 -5.73 5.18
CA LYS A 80 -17.33 -6.81 4.78
C LYS A 80 -16.32 -7.11 5.88
N LYS A 81 -15.94 -8.37 5.96
CA LYS A 81 -14.97 -8.85 6.95
C LYS A 81 -13.58 -8.25 6.72
N TRP A 82 -13.21 -8.09 5.44
CA TRP A 82 -11.88 -7.63 5.03
C TRP A 82 -11.96 -6.23 4.42
N LYS A 83 -11.02 -5.38 4.79
CA LYS A 83 -10.87 -4.03 4.25
C LYS A 83 -9.47 -3.85 3.70
N ILE A 84 -9.37 -3.65 2.39
CA ILE A 84 -8.10 -3.47 1.67
C ILE A 84 -8.08 -2.07 1.07
N VAL A 85 -7.02 -1.31 1.34
CA VAL A 85 -6.86 0.05 0.79
C VAL A 85 -5.68 0.07 -0.17
N MET A 86 -5.84 0.76 -1.30
CA MET A 86 -4.79 1.00 -2.30
C MET A 86 -4.55 2.49 -2.45
N LEU A 87 -3.30 2.94 -2.40
CA LEU A 87 -2.88 4.32 -2.68
C LEU A 87 -1.42 4.33 -3.14
N HIS A 88 -1.02 5.38 -3.89
CA HIS A 88 0.32 5.43 -4.47
C HIS A 88 1.42 5.76 -3.43
N HIS A 89 1.28 6.89 -2.72
CA HIS A 89 2.30 7.32 -1.76
C HIS A 89 2.18 6.54 -0.45
N PRO A 90 3.27 5.98 0.09
CA PRO A 90 3.21 5.24 1.34
C PRO A 90 2.87 6.15 2.52
N VAL A 91 2.06 5.63 3.44
CA VAL A 91 1.73 6.28 4.72
C VAL A 91 2.99 6.48 5.55
N TYR A 92 3.85 5.48 5.55
CA TYR A 92 5.18 5.51 6.15
C TYR A 92 6.23 5.40 5.06
N SER A 93 7.09 6.40 4.96
CA SER A 93 8.14 6.44 3.94
C SER A 93 9.33 5.58 4.35
N ILE A 94 9.83 4.81 3.41
CA ILE A 94 11.07 4.02 3.54
C ILE A 94 12.30 4.78 3.02
N LYS A 95 12.12 5.99 2.51
CA LYS A 95 13.21 6.89 2.11
C LYS A 95 13.58 7.80 3.27
N GLY A 96 14.78 7.70 3.81
CA GLY A 96 15.19 8.33 5.04
C GLY A 96 14.94 9.83 5.22
N LYS A 97 14.84 10.60 4.14
CA LYS A 97 14.60 12.06 4.19
C LYS A 97 13.19 12.44 3.71
N THR A 98 12.41 11.51 3.21
CA THR A 98 11.07 11.77 2.71
C THR A 98 10.06 11.37 3.78
N ASN A 99 9.10 12.23 4.03
CA ASN A 99 8.03 11.93 4.97
C ASN A 99 6.69 12.34 4.35
N ASN A 100 5.81 11.38 4.19
CA ASN A 100 4.48 11.59 3.64
C ASN A 100 3.49 12.01 4.74
N LEU A 101 3.86 13.02 5.53
CA LEU A 101 3.09 13.47 6.70
C LEU A 101 1.63 13.77 6.36
N ALA A 102 1.36 14.42 5.23
CA ALA A 102 0.00 14.73 4.83
C ALA A 102 -0.84 13.47 4.62
N VAL A 103 -0.31 12.48 3.90
CA VAL A 103 -0.98 11.21 3.64
C VAL A 103 -1.22 10.44 4.94
N ARG A 104 -0.19 10.37 5.80
CA ARG A 104 -0.28 9.71 7.10
C ARG A 104 -1.31 10.40 8.01
N TRP A 105 -1.24 11.71 8.14
CA TRP A 105 -2.16 12.47 9.00
C TRP A 105 -3.62 12.37 8.52
N MET A 106 -3.83 12.33 7.21
CA MET A 106 -5.18 12.21 6.66
C MET A 106 -5.79 10.82 6.85
N PHE A 107 -5.02 9.73 6.68
CA PHE A 107 -5.60 8.41 6.50
C PHE A 107 -5.26 7.38 7.57
N ASP A 108 -4.07 7.45 8.19
CA ASP A 108 -3.58 6.41 9.11
C ASP A 108 -4.52 6.17 10.31
N GLY A 109 -4.99 7.26 10.93
CA GLY A 109 -5.94 7.16 12.04
C GLY A 109 -7.23 6.45 11.67
N LEU A 110 -7.78 6.74 10.48
CA LEU A 110 -8.99 6.06 9.99
C LEU A 110 -8.73 4.58 9.69
N PHE A 111 -7.55 4.25 9.13
CA PHE A 111 -7.22 2.85 8.85
C PHE A 111 -7.22 2.01 10.13
N ARG A 112 -6.64 2.54 11.20
CA ARG A 112 -6.61 1.88 12.51
C ARG A 112 -8.00 1.82 13.16
N GLU A 113 -8.70 2.94 13.21
CA GLU A 113 -10.00 3.08 13.87
C GLU A 113 -11.07 2.16 13.25
N TYR A 114 -11.07 2.04 11.91
CA TYR A 114 -12.07 1.25 11.20
C TYR A 114 -11.60 -0.14 10.80
N GLY A 115 -10.45 -0.59 11.32
CA GLY A 115 -9.96 -1.95 11.13
C GLY A 115 -9.66 -2.29 9.67
N VAL A 116 -8.90 -1.42 8.99
CA VAL A 116 -8.31 -1.76 7.69
C VAL A 116 -7.26 -2.85 7.91
N ASP A 117 -7.29 -3.89 7.08
CA ASP A 117 -6.41 -5.05 7.22
C ASP A 117 -5.10 -4.89 6.46
N LEU A 118 -5.20 -4.46 5.21
CA LEU A 118 -4.08 -4.37 4.29
C LEU A 118 -4.08 -3.04 3.55
N VAL A 119 -2.93 -2.37 3.50
CA VAL A 119 -2.71 -1.12 2.76
C VAL A 119 -1.63 -1.34 1.71
N LEU A 120 -2.02 -1.37 0.43
CA LEU A 120 -1.13 -1.55 -0.70
C LEU A 120 -0.64 -0.20 -1.22
N GLN A 121 0.68 -0.05 -1.34
CA GLN A 121 1.34 1.22 -1.63
C GLN A 121 2.50 1.02 -2.62
N GLY A 122 2.93 2.11 -3.27
CA GLY A 122 4.00 2.09 -4.25
C GLY A 122 4.98 3.24 -4.06
N HIS A 123 5.33 3.95 -5.14
CA HIS A 123 6.14 5.16 -5.19
C HIS A 123 7.63 4.99 -4.85
N GLU A 124 7.99 4.23 -3.85
CA GLU A 124 9.34 4.25 -3.28
C GLU A 124 10.28 3.18 -3.83
N HIS A 125 9.87 2.47 -4.88
CA HIS A 125 10.67 1.57 -5.72
C HIS A 125 11.59 0.61 -4.94
N ASN A 126 11.10 0.10 -3.84
CA ASN A 126 11.63 -1.00 -3.06
C ASN A 126 10.48 -1.76 -2.42
N TYR A 127 10.79 -2.88 -1.81
CA TYR A 127 9.85 -3.63 -1.02
C TYR A 127 10.01 -3.28 0.47
N ALA A 128 8.89 -3.05 1.15
CA ALA A 128 8.89 -2.99 2.60
C ALA A 128 7.53 -3.38 3.15
N ARG A 129 7.53 -4.16 4.21
CA ARG A 129 6.36 -4.52 4.98
C ARG A 129 6.48 -3.97 6.39
N MET A 130 5.39 -3.41 6.88
CA MET A 130 5.28 -2.90 8.25
C MET A 130 3.94 -3.30 8.84
N THR A 131 3.95 -3.74 10.09
CA THR A 131 2.76 -3.89 10.93
C THR A 131 2.85 -2.94 12.12
N ASN A 132 1.71 -2.60 12.70
CA ASN A 132 1.73 -1.97 14.01
C ASN A 132 2.07 -3.03 15.08
N LYS A 133 2.45 -2.57 16.26
CA LYS A 133 2.67 -3.44 17.42
C LYS A 133 1.74 -2.97 18.54
N ASN A 134 1.17 -3.91 19.28
CA ASN A 134 0.49 -3.62 20.54
C ASN A 134 1.52 -3.46 21.70
N ASP A 135 1.05 -3.22 22.90
CA ASP A 135 1.91 -3.00 24.07
C ASP A 135 2.71 -4.25 24.45
N GLU A 136 2.25 -5.44 24.06
CA GLU A 136 2.94 -6.72 24.21
C GLU A 136 3.94 -7.02 23.09
N GLY A 137 4.06 -6.13 22.10
CA GLY A 137 4.95 -6.28 20.95
C GLY A 137 4.42 -7.19 19.84
N GLU A 138 3.16 -7.62 19.90
CA GLU A 138 2.54 -8.45 18.90
C GLU A 138 2.12 -7.62 17.68
N MET A 139 2.24 -8.20 16.49
CA MET A 139 1.84 -7.57 15.23
C MET A 139 0.33 -7.34 15.17
N THR A 140 -0.07 -6.13 14.78
CA THR A 140 -1.46 -5.73 14.60
C THR A 140 -1.69 -5.06 13.26
N THR A 141 -2.95 -5.10 12.76
CA THR A 141 -3.36 -4.39 11.55
C THR A 141 -3.44 -2.87 11.77
N PRO A 142 -3.31 -2.05 10.72
CA PRO A 142 -3.10 -2.43 9.32
C PRO A 142 -1.71 -3.01 9.03
N LEU A 143 -1.65 -3.95 8.09
CA LEU A 143 -0.41 -4.33 7.43
C LEU A 143 -0.17 -3.34 6.28
N TYR A 144 0.91 -2.61 6.32
CA TYR A 144 1.34 -1.68 5.26
C TYR A 144 2.37 -2.36 4.37
N LEU A 145 2.10 -2.36 3.08
CA LEU A 145 2.98 -2.93 2.07
C LEU A 145 3.38 -1.88 1.05
N VAL A 146 4.67 -1.60 0.92
CA VAL A 146 5.24 -0.87 -0.19
C VAL A 146 5.85 -1.88 -1.16
N SER A 147 5.49 -1.80 -2.43
CA SER A 147 6.01 -2.70 -3.46
C SER A 147 6.14 -2.02 -4.82
N HIS A 148 6.91 -2.62 -5.71
CA HIS A 148 7.10 -2.14 -7.07
C HIS A 148 7.54 -3.22 -8.04
N ALA A 149 7.23 -3.04 -9.32
CA ALA A 149 7.70 -3.87 -10.42
C ALA A 149 8.68 -3.14 -11.37
N SER A 150 9.18 -1.97 -10.95
CA SER A 150 10.11 -1.15 -11.75
C SER A 150 11.55 -1.68 -11.63
N PRO A 151 12.38 -1.59 -12.69
CA PRO A 151 13.82 -1.88 -12.60
C PRO A 151 14.60 -0.81 -11.81
N LYS A 152 13.95 0.28 -11.42
CA LYS A 152 14.56 1.37 -10.67
C LYS A 152 14.34 1.14 -9.19
N SER A 153 15.40 1.13 -8.40
CA SER A 153 15.34 1.12 -6.93
C SER A 153 15.76 2.47 -6.37
N TYR A 154 15.28 2.83 -5.20
CA TYR A 154 15.67 4.01 -4.47
C TYR A 154 16.51 3.62 -3.25
N ARG A 155 17.18 4.61 -2.67
CA ARG A 155 17.81 4.50 -1.37
C ARG A 155 16.76 4.25 -0.29
N LEU A 156 17.06 3.34 0.62
CA LEU A 156 16.26 3.05 1.81
C LEU A 156 16.82 3.71 3.06
N SER A 157 15.96 3.85 4.05
CA SER A 157 16.32 4.08 5.44
C SER A 157 15.86 2.89 6.26
N PHE A 158 16.79 2.03 6.59
CA PHE A 158 16.52 0.88 7.45
C PHE A 158 16.20 1.36 8.86
N ASN A 159 15.13 0.85 9.43
CA ASN A 159 14.77 1.10 10.82
C ASN A 159 13.87 -0.04 11.35
N ASP A 160 13.75 -0.13 12.64
CA ASP A 160 13.05 -1.18 13.39
C ASP A 160 11.52 -1.13 13.33
N LYS A 161 10.95 -0.11 12.67
CA LYS A 161 9.49 -0.01 12.44
C LYS A 161 8.98 -1.00 11.40
N TYR A 162 9.87 -1.42 10.48
CA TYR A 162 9.51 -2.32 9.40
C TYR A 162 9.83 -3.76 9.79
N ASP A 163 8.97 -4.66 9.39
CA ASP A 163 9.11 -6.09 9.64
C ASP A 163 9.97 -6.76 8.57
N ARG A 164 10.05 -6.16 7.35
CA ARG A 164 10.80 -6.72 6.22
C ARG A 164 11.13 -5.67 5.17
N PHE A 165 12.32 -5.79 4.57
CA PHE A 165 12.77 -4.99 3.43
C PHE A 165 13.18 -5.86 2.24
N GLY A 166 13.16 -5.26 1.02
CA GLY A 166 13.72 -5.84 -0.20
C GLY A 166 14.14 -4.76 -1.19
N THR A 167 15.37 -4.86 -1.70
CA THR A 167 15.97 -3.88 -2.59
C THR A 167 16.39 -4.49 -3.92
N ASN A 168 16.56 -3.62 -4.94
CA ASN A 168 17.15 -3.95 -6.25
C ASN A 168 16.53 -5.14 -6.99
N ARG A 169 15.32 -5.51 -6.65
CA ARG A 169 14.53 -6.57 -7.28
C ARG A 169 13.13 -6.04 -7.62
N ARG A 170 12.39 -6.76 -8.45
CA ARG A 170 11.00 -6.49 -8.77
C ARG A 170 10.12 -7.45 -7.99
N PHE A 171 9.00 -6.94 -7.49
CA PHE A 171 8.10 -7.72 -6.65
C PHE A 171 6.68 -7.62 -7.19
N TYR A 172 5.96 -8.73 -7.12
CA TYR A 172 4.51 -8.76 -7.29
C TYR A 172 3.88 -9.53 -6.14
N GLN A 173 2.61 -9.29 -5.89
CA GLN A 173 1.91 -9.88 -4.76
C GLN A 173 0.74 -10.74 -5.23
N HIS A 174 0.55 -11.84 -4.52
CA HIS A 174 -0.64 -12.66 -4.56
C HIS A 174 -1.37 -12.52 -3.22
N ILE A 175 -2.66 -12.16 -3.27
CA ILE A 175 -3.47 -11.96 -2.08
C ILE A 175 -4.68 -12.87 -2.17
N ASP A 176 -4.75 -13.83 -1.25
CA ASP A 176 -5.86 -14.74 -1.09
C ASP A 176 -6.72 -14.33 0.10
N VAL A 177 -8.03 -14.31 -0.11
CA VAL A 177 -9.01 -14.10 0.94
C VAL A 177 -9.93 -15.31 1.00
N THR A 178 -9.84 -16.09 2.06
CA THR A 178 -10.63 -17.29 2.23
C THR A 178 -11.14 -17.38 3.68
N GLY A 179 -12.43 -17.22 3.87
CA GLY A 179 -13.06 -17.26 5.19
C GLY A 179 -12.41 -16.31 6.19
N ASP A 180 -11.77 -16.88 7.20
CA ASP A 180 -11.16 -16.16 8.32
C ASP A 180 -9.70 -15.75 8.06
N THR A 181 -9.18 -15.99 6.87
CA THR A 181 -7.77 -15.75 6.54
C THR A 181 -7.62 -14.86 5.31
N LEU A 182 -6.81 -13.81 5.45
CA LEU A 182 -6.21 -13.08 4.35
C LEU A 182 -4.72 -13.44 4.33
N ARG A 183 -4.24 -13.99 3.22
CA ARG A 183 -2.81 -14.29 3.01
C ARG A 183 -2.25 -13.37 1.95
N MET A 184 -1.16 -12.69 2.28
CA MET A 184 -0.36 -11.91 1.34
C MET A 184 0.97 -12.60 1.12
N GLN A 185 1.26 -12.95 -0.13
CA GLN A 185 2.54 -13.49 -0.55
C GLN A 185 3.18 -12.51 -1.54
N ALA A 186 4.47 -12.25 -1.38
CA ALA A 186 5.25 -11.49 -2.34
C ALA A 186 6.24 -12.42 -3.05
N TYR A 187 6.36 -12.23 -4.35
CA TYR A 187 7.25 -13.01 -5.22
C TYR A 187 8.20 -12.06 -5.95
N LEU A 188 9.37 -12.59 -6.27
CA LEU A 188 10.33 -11.94 -7.16
C LEU A 188 9.93 -12.12 -8.62
N GLU A 189 10.61 -11.43 -9.53
CA GLU A 189 10.42 -11.54 -10.98
C GLU A 189 10.66 -12.93 -11.57
N ASN A 190 11.27 -13.84 -10.83
CA ASN A 190 11.53 -15.22 -11.19
C ASN A 190 10.60 -16.22 -10.48
N ASP A 191 9.49 -15.74 -9.94
CA ASP A 191 8.48 -16.50 -9.21
C ASP A 191 8.97 -17.12 -7.86
N SER A 192 10.15 -16.75 -7.39
CA SER A 192 10.60 -17.17 -6.05
C SER A 192 9.83 -16.45 -4.97
N LEU A 193 9.34 -17.18 -3.98
CA LEU A 193 8.66 -16.62 -2.81
C LEU A 193 9.64 -15.76 -2.00
N TYR A 194 9.22 -14.54 -1.72
CA TYR A 194 10.02 -13.58 -0.97
C TYR A 194 9.43 -13.25 0.41
N ASP A 195 8.11 -13.10 0.48
CA ASP A 195 7.41 -12.81 1.74
C ASP A 195 6.09 -13.57 1.82
N ASP A 196 5.65 -13.93 3.02
CA ASP A 196 4.42 -14.66 3.26
C ASP A 196 3.86 -14.29 4.63
N VAL A 197 2.73 -13.62 4.65
CA VAL A 197 2.05 -13.18 5.87
C VAL A 197 0.57 -13.55 5.82
N ARG A 198 0.05 -14.00 6.93
CA ARG A 198 -1.39 -14.26 7.12
C ARG A 198 -1.96 -13.34 8.18
N ILE A 199 -3.11 -12.79 7.90
CA ILE A 199 -3.97 -12.13 8.87
C ILE A 199 -5.14 -13.09 9.12
N VAL A 200 -5.35 -13.50 10.35
CA VAL A 200 -6.43 -14.42 10.75
C VAL A 200 -7.37 -13.69 11.69
N LYS A 201 -8.66 -13.67 11.34
CA LYS A 201 -9.73 -13.08 12.15
C LYS A 201 -10.64 -14.18 12.66
N ASN A 202 -10.58 -14.48 13.94
CA ASN A 202 -11.41 -15.49 14.60
C ASN A 202 -12.12 -14.93 15.84
N ALA A 203 -12.78 -15.77 16.59
CA ALA A 203 -13.52 -15.37 17.80
C ALA A 203 -12.63 -14.76 18.89
N SER A 204 -11.33 -15.08 18.91
CA SER A 204 -10.35 -14.53 19.86
C SER A 204 -9.73 -13.22 19.41
N GLY A 205 -10.01 -12.76 18.20
CA GLY A 205 -9.51 -11.48 17.67
C GLY A 205 -8.78 -11.61 16.33
N THR A 206 -7.91 -10.64 16.06
CA THR A 206 -7.10 -10.59 14.85
C THR A 206 -5.65 -10.95 15.19
N GLN A 207 -5.09 -11.92 14.47
CA GLN A 207 -3.70 -12.35 14.62
C GLN A 207 -2.97 -12.20 13.28
N ILE A 208 -1.72 -11.74 13.32
CA ILE A 208 -0.82 -11.73 12.16
C ILE A 208 0.26 -12.79 12.35
N ILE A 209 0.44 -13.62 11.33
CA ILE A 209 1.40 -14.73 11.33
C ILE A 209 2.41 -14.47 10.21
N ASP A 210 3.66 -14.28 10.57
CA ASP A 210 4.77 -14.14 9.64
C ASP A 210 5.37 -15.51 9.34
N ASN A 211 5.17 -15.99 8.10
CA ASN A 211 5.69 -17.27 7.61
C ASN A 211 7.01 -17.09 6.82
N ALA A 212 7.54 -15.87 6.70
CA ALA A 212 8.73 -15.58 5.92
C ALA A 212 9.98 -15.38 6.78
N LYS A 213 9.94 -15.70 8.07
CA LYS A 213 11.05 -15.49 9.00
C LYS A 213 12.36 -16.17 8.56
N ASP A 214 12.23 -17.33 7.91
CA ASP A 214 13.37 -18.11 7.41
C ASP A 214 13.79 -17.75 5.97
N ILE A 215 13.07 -16.83 5.30
CA ILE A 215 13.43 -16.36 3.97
C ILE A 215 14.36 -15.14 4.13
N PRO A 216 15.60 -15.18 3.62
CA PRO A 216 16.54 -14.06 3.75
C PRO A 216 16.03 -12.79 3.08
N GLU A 217 16.30 -11.63 3.69
CA GLU A 217 16.08 -10.35 3.03
C GLU A 217 17.13 -10.13 1.92
N ILE A 218 16.70 -9.47 0.84
CA ILE A 218 17.58 -9.07 -0.26
C ILE A 218 17.83 -7.56 -0.11
N LEU A 219 19.01 -7.23 0.43
CA LEU A 219 19.41 -5.85 0.72
C LEU A 219 20.56 -5.42 -0.19
N GLU A 220 20.47 -5.79 -1.47
CA GLU A 220 21.47 -5.47 -2.49
C GLU A 220 21.44 -3.98 -2.82
N MET A 221 22.61 -3.37 -2.93
CA MET A 221 22.71 -2.00 -3.39
C MET A 221 22.45 -1.91 -4.89
N PRO A 222 21.54 -1.05 -5.34
CA PRO A 222 21.36 -0.81 -6.76
C PRO A 222 22.64 -0.30 -7.42
N ALA A 223 23.01 -0.85 -8.59
CA ALA A 223 24.24 -0.49 -9.31
C ALA A 223 24.40 1.02 -9.54
N ARG A 224 23.31 1.74 -9.75
CA ARG A 224 23.30 3.22 -9.90
C ARG A 224 23.66 3.99 -8.63
N LEU A 225 23.68 3.34 -7.47
CA LEU A 225 24.07 3.92 -6.18
C LEU A 225 25.49 3.52 -5.76
N SER A 226 26.24 2.82 -6.63
CA SER A 226 27.66 2.53 -6.44
C SER A 226 28.50 3.82 -6.37
N GLY A 227 29.68 3.77 -5.78
CA GLY A 227 30.57 4.89 -5.58
C GLY A 227 30.22 5.72 -4.33
N LYS A 228 30.46 7.04 -4.36
CA LYS A 228 30.24 7.93 -3.19
C LYS A 228 28.83 7.87 -2.58
N LYS A 229 27.84 7.48 -3.37
CA LYS A 229 26.47 7.32 -2.86
C LYS A 229 26.24 5.94 -2.22
N ALA A 230 27.15 5.00 -2.41
CA ALA A 230 27.10 3.67 -1.82
C ALA A 230 27.31 3.72 -0.29
N GLU A 231 28.17 4.61 0.18
CA GLU A 231 28.48 4.80 1.59
C GLU A 231 27.29 5.29 2.43
N GLU A 232 26.26 5.75 1.74
CA GLU A 232 25.04 6.28 2.36
C GLU A 232 23.83 5.33 2.30
N PHE A 233 24.03 4.12 1.75
CA PHE A 233 22.94 3.14 1.56
C PHE A 233 22.78 2.22 2.78
#